data_8fef0e2a6eb0a375e7a1afc6308b93d6
#
_entry.id   8fef0e2a6eb0a375e7a1afc6308b93d6
#
_cell.length_a   1.000
_cell.length_b   1.000
_cell.length_c   1.000
_cell.angle_alpha   90.00
_cell.angle_beta   90.00
_cell.angle_gamma   90.00
#
_symmetry.space_group_name_H-M   'P 1'
#
loop_
_entity.id
_entity.type
_entity.pdbx_description
1 polymer ?
#
loop_
_entity_poly.entity_id
_entity_poly.type
_entity_poly.pdbx_seq_one_letter_code
_entity_poly.pdbx_strand_id
1 'polypeptide(L)'
;MDGDLAPLPKMADLADQYNALLVVDDAHGDGVMGPAGRGTVDHFGLRDRIIIETGSLSKAFGSAGGFVAGPKEFIEALRPKARSFIFTASPMAPCLTAAAAKAVDLVMENTALVDKLWENRNYFADRLSKLGLNIGTSVTPVIPIIVGDAEKAQKLSEMMYERGVYAQALQFPMVPRGTARLRTILSADHTKEDLDKVVDALEECAKALDLIR
;
A
#
# COMPACT_ATOMS: atom_id res chain seq x y z
N MET A 1 1.48 6.57 2.07
CA MET A 1 0.81 7.83 2.43
C MET A 1 0.16 8.49 1.22
N ASP A 2 0.81 8.48 0.08
CA ASP A 2 0.38 9.16 -1.14
C ASP A 2 -0.11 8.22 -2.25
N GLY A 3 0.13 6.92 -2.12
CA GLY A 3 -0.23 5.94 -3.14
C GLY A 3 0.58 6.08 -4.43
N ASP A 4 1.73 6.74 -4.36
CA ASP A 4 2.70 6.88 -5.44
C ASP A 4 3.75 5.76 -5.42
N LEU A 5 4.60 5.71 -6.42
CA LEU A 5 5.69 4.75 -6.55
C LEU A 5 7.03 5.46 -6.46
N ALA A 6 7.97 4.83 -5.75
CA ALA A 6 9.36 5.27 -5.79
C ALA A 6 9.90 5.21 -7.22
N PRO A 7 10.76 6.16 -7.66
CA PRO A 7 11.32 6.16 -9.01
C PRO A 7 12.44 5.11 -9.15
N LEU A 8 12.10 3.83 -8.89
CA LEU A 8 13.05 2.71 -8.83
C LEU A 8 13.99 2.60 -10.03
N PRO A 9 13.55 2.82 -11.29
CA PRO A 9 14.49 2.77 -12.42
C PRO A 9 15.64 3.76 -12.28
N LYS A 10 15.35 5.00 -11.90
CA LYS A 10 16.39 6.03 -11.68
C LYS A 10 17.26 5.72 -10.46
N MET A 11 16.67 5.15 -9.41
CA MET A 11 17.44 4.73 -8.23
C MET A 11 18.37 3.56 -8.56
N ALA A 12 17.92 2.61 -9.38
CA ALA A 12 18.76 1.52 -9.86
C ALA A 12 19.92 2.02 -10.74
N ASP A 13 19.68 3.01 -11.62
CA ASP A 13 20.74 3.63 -12.42
C ASP A 13 21.81 4.29 -11.54
N LEU A 14 21.39 4.99 -10.48
CA LEU A 14 22.32 5.57 -9.51
C LEU A 14 23.07 4.49 -8.72
N ALA A 15 22.38 3.43 -8.31
CA ALA A 15 23.01 2.34 -7.58
C ALA A 15 24.11 1.68 -8.42
N ASP A 16 23.87 1.44 -9.69
CA ASP A 16 24.88 0.90 -10.64
C ASP A 16 26.04 1.89 -10.81
N GLN A 17 25.74 3.18 -10.99
CA GLN A 17 26.77 4.22 -11.16
C GLN A 17 27.71 4.32 -9.96
N TYR A 18 27.19 4.16 -8.75
CA TYR A 18 27.98 4.31 -7.52
C TYR A 18 28.39 2.97 -6.91
N ASN A 19 28.17 1.86 -7.59
CA ASN A 19 28.42 0.51 -7.09
C ASN A 19 27.79 0.29 -5.70
N ALA A 20 26.54 0.73 -5.56
CA ALA A 20 25.77 0.65 -4.32
C ALA A 20 24.75 -0.50 -4.38
N LEU A 21 24.46 -1.10 -3.24
CA LEU A 21 23.36 -2.05 -3.11
C LEU A 21 22.05 -1.28 -2.94
N LEU A 22 21.04 -1.63 -3.72
CA LEU A 22 19.69 -1.10 -3.55
C LEU A 22 18.84 -2.12 -2.80
N VAL A 23 18.29 -1.69 -1.66
CA VAL A 23 17.32 -2.44 -0.89
C VAL A 23 15.95 -1.82 -1.09
N VAL A 24 14.97 -2.63 -1.46
CA VAL A 24 13.57 -2.18 -1.66
C VAL A 24 12.70 -2.76 -0.55
N ASP A 25 12.03 -1.89 0.19
CA ASP A 25 10.93 -2.29 1.07
C ASP A 25 9.62 -2.20 0.28
N ASP A 26 9.13 -3.34 -0.14
CA ASP A 26 7.94 -3.45 -0.97
C ASP A 26 6.69 -3.87 -0.17
N ALA A 27 6.68 -3.56 1.11
CA ALA A 27 5.62 -3.97 2.04
C ALA A 27 4.19 -3.61 1.59
N HIS A 28 4.01 -2.67 0.71
CA HIS A 28 2.73 -2.31 0.09
C HIS A 28 2.59 -2.75 -1.38
N GLY A 29 3.67 -3.15 -2.02
CA GLY A 29 3.66 -3.60 -3.42
C GLY A 29 3.47 -5.11 -3.56
N ASP A 30 4.02 -5.89 -2.63
CA ASP A 30 3.84 -7.34 -2.59
C ASP A 30 2.35 -7.72 -2.56
N GLY A 31 1.93 -8.60 -3.45
CA GLY A 31 0.54 -9.02 -3.62
C GLY A 31 -0.36 -7.98 -4.31
N VAL A 32 0.18 -6.84 -4.74
CA VAL A 32 -0.59 -5.69 -5.28
C VAL A 32 -0.05 -5.21 -6.62
N MET A 33 1.26 -4.92 -6.68
CA MET A 33 1.92 -4.32 -7.83
C MET A 33 2.49 -5.35 -8.77
N GLY A 34 2.68 -4.95 -10.03
CA GLY A 34 3.32 -5.77 -11.05
C GLY A 34 2.45 -6.92 -11.56
N PRO A 35 2.97 -7.72 -12.50
CA PRO A 35 2.26 -8.86 -13.06
C PRO A 35 1.90 -9.86 -11.95
N ALA A 36 0.63 -10.24 -11.86
CA ALA A 36 0.14 -11.16 -10.85
C ALA A 36 0.48 -10.78 -9.39
N GLY A 37 0.63 -9.47 -9.08
CA GLY A 37 0.95 -9.01 -7.73
C GLY A 37 2.37 -9.32 -7.27
N ARG A 38 3.33 -9.45 -8.18
CA ARG A 38 4.72 -9.84 -7.88
C ARG A 38 5.57 -8.73 -7.26
N GLY A 39 4.99 -7.59 -7.02
CA GLY A 39 5.64 -6.47 -6.37
C GLY A 39 6.13 -5.37 -7.33
N THR A 40 6.64 -4.31 -6.71
CA THR A 40 7.06 -3.09 -7.42
C THR A 40 8.32 -3.30 -8.23
N VAL A 41 9.23 -4.17 -7.79
CA VAL A 41 10.45 -4.52 -8.53
C VAL A 41 10.11 -5.20 -9.86
N ASP A 42 9.17 -6.14 -9.85
CA ASP A 42 8.65 -6.80 -11.05
C ASP A 42 7.84 -5.83 -11.94
N HIS A 43 7.11 -4.89 -11.32
CA HIS A 43 6.37 -3.85 -12.04
C HIS A 43 7.28 -3.03 -12.97
N PHE A 44 8.49 -2.73 -12.51
CA PHE A 44 9.48 -2.00 -13.30
C PHE A 44 10.46 -2.88 -14.08
N GLY A 45 10.35 -4.21 -13.99
CA GLY A 45 11.27 -5.14 -14.67
C GLY A 45 12.71 -5.08 -14.15
N LEU A 46 12.90 -4.80 -12.84
CA LEU A 46 14.22 -4.55 -12.24
C LEU A 46 14.77 -5.72 -11.43
N ARG A 47 14.19 -6.91 -11.56
CA ARG A 47 14.56 -8.09 -10.75
C ARG A 47 16.06 -8.40 -10.77
N ASP A 48 16.72 -8.25 -11.91
CA ASP A 48 18.14 -8.54 -12.04
C ASP A 48 19.06 -7.43 -11.49
N ARG A 49 18.49 -6.28 -11.14
CA ARG A 49 19.20 -5.10 -10.64
C ARG A 49 18.99 -4.84 -9.15
N ILE A 50 17.91 -5.36 -8.60
CA ILE A 50 17.57 -5.20 -7.19
C ILE A 50 17.75 -6.54 -6.51
N ILE A 51 18.73 -6.58 -5.61
CA ILE A 51 19.24 -7.81 -5.04
C ILE A 51 18.54 -8.15 -3.72
N ILE A 52 18.09 -7.14 -2.98
CA ILE A 52 17.51 -7.32 -1.65
C ILE A 52 16.13 -6.66 -1.62
N GLU A 53 15.12 -7.46 -1.31
CA GLU A 53 13.76 -7.01 -1.09
C GLU A 53 13.31 -7.35 0.33
N THR A 54 12.55 -6.45 0.93
CA THR A 54 11.85 -6.69 2.19
C THR A 54 10.37 -6.49 1.96
N GLY A 55 9.56 -7.25 2.66
CA GLY A 55 8.12 -7.18 2.52
C GLY A 55 7.39 -7.45 3.82
N SER A 56 6.08 -7.20 3.80
CA SER A 56 5.19 -7.40 4.94
C SER A 56 4.12 -8.45 4.64
N LEU A 57 4.03 -9.45 5.51
CA LEU A 57 2.99 -10.48 5.42
C LEU A 57 1.66 -10.05 6.07
N SER A 58 1.64 -8.88 6.72
CA SER A 58 0.46 -8.38 7.45
C SER A 58 -0.47 -7.48 6.62
N LYS A 59 -0.17 -7.29 5.33
CA LYS A 59 -0.97 -6.45 4.42
C LYS A 59 -1.73 -7.32 3.42
N ALA A 60 -1.30 -7.39 2.17
CA ALA A 60 -1.98 -8.15 1.12
C ALA A 60 -2.17 -9.64 1.46
N PHE A 61 -1.24 -10.23 2.22
CA PHE A 61 -1.30 -11.64 2.57
C PHE A 61 -2.07 -11.96 3.87
N GLY A 62 -2.60 -10.95 4.57
CA GLY A 62 -3.51 -11.12 5.71
C GLY A 62 -2.97 -11.93 6.89
N SER A 63 -1.63 -12.02 7.04
CA SER A 63 -0.98 -12.76 8.12
C SER A 63 -0.28 -11.78 9.09
N ALA A 64 0.90 -12.12 9.59
CA ALA A 64 1.72 -11.24 10.43
C ALA A 64 3.20 -11.42 10.07
N GLY A 65 4.03 -10.47 10.52
CA GLY A 65 5.47 -10.50 10.27
C GLY A 65 5.87 -9.95 8.92
N GLY A 66 7.08 -10.26 8.51
CA GLY A 66 7.66 -9.83 7.25
C GLY A 66 8.76 -10.78 6.81
N PHE A 67 9.38 -10.46 5.70
CA PHE A 67 10.46 -11.26 5.15
C PHE A 67 11.57 -10.39 4.57
N VAL A 68 12.72 -11.00 4.38
CA VAL A 68 13.83 -10.47 3.59
C VAL A 68 14.15 -11.52 2.53
N ALA A 69 14.19 -11.11 1.29
CA ALA A 69 14.57 -11.93 0.14
C ALA A 69 15.85 -11.38 -0.50
N GLY A 70 16.70 -12.26 -1.00
CA GLY A 70 17.95 -11.90 -1.63
C GLY A 70 18.82 -13.12 -1.94
N PRO A 71 20.07 -12.92 -2.41
CA PRO A 71 20.99 -14.00 -2.68
C PRO A 71 21.21 -14.88 -1.47
N LYS A 72 21.40 -16.17 -1.71
CA LYS A 72 21.57 -17.19 -0.65
C LYS A 72 22.68 -16.81 0.34
N GLU A 73 23.81 -16.37 -0.18
CA GLU A 73 24.99 -16.02 0.62
C GLU A 73 24.70 -14.82 1.54
N PHE A 74 23.91 -13.87 1.05
CA PHE A 74 23.46 -12.71 1.85
C PHE A 74 22.53 -13.16 2.98
N ILE A 75 21.53 -13.99 2.68
CA ILE A 75 20.56 -14.48 3.66
C ILE A 75 21.25 -15.37 4.72
N GLU A 76 22.18 -16.23 4.31
CA GLU A 76 22.96 -17.05 5.24
C GLU A 76 23.85 -16.22 6.16
N ALA A 77 24.44 -15.12 5.64
CA ALA A 77 25.22 -14.19 6.46
C ALA A 77 24.35 -13.31 7.36
N LEU A 78 23.13 -13.01 6.95
CA LEU A 78 22.19 -12.18 7.70
C LEU A 78 21.64 -12.90 8.94
N ARG A 79 21.26 -14.17 8.79
CA ARG A 79 20.65 -14.96 9.86
C ARG A 79 21.39 -14.88 11.21
N PRO A 80 22.70 -15.16 11.31
CA PRO A 80 23.43 -15.09 12.58
C PRO A 80 23.75 -13.68 13.04
N LYS A 81 23.53 -12.64 12.22
CA LYS A 81 23.90 -11.26 12.54
C LYS A 81 22.68 -10.35 12.80
N ALA A 82 21.51 -10.73 12.33
CA ALA A 82 20.28 -9.95 12.53
C ALA A 82 19.80 -10.08 13.98
N ARG A 83 20.19 -9.13 14.83
CA ARG A 83 19.84 -9.12 16.26
C ARG A 83 18.33 -9.17 16.50
N SER A 84 17.56 -8.49 15.69
CA SER A 84 16.10 -8.52 15.72
C SER A 84 15.51 -9.91 15.42
N PHE A 85 16.25 -10.78 14.74
CA PHE A 85 15.86 -12.17 14.48
C PHE A 85 16.36 -13.13 15.56
N ILE A 86 17.65 -13.00 15.98
CA ILE A 86 18.30 -13.95 16.89
C ILE A 86 17.82 -13.77 18.34
N PHE A 87 17.67 -12.51 18.77
CA PHE A 87 17.32 -12.17 20.16
C PHE A 87 15.82 -11.92 20.37
N THR A 88 15.01 -12.12 19.35
CA THR A 88 13.55 -12.09 19.50
C THR A 88 13.10 -13.42 20.11
N ALA A 89 12.43 -13.34 21.25
CA ALA A 89 11.89 -14.51 21.94
C ALA A 89 10.78 -15.24 21.14
N SER A 90 10.30 -14.63 20.07
CA SER A 90 9.21 -15.15 19.26
C SER A 90 9.49 -14.93 17.77
N PRO A 91 10.08 -15.91 17.09
CA PRO A 91 9.96 -15.97 15.64
C PRO A 91 8.48 -16.07 15.27
N MET A 92 8.14 -15.77 14.02
CA MET A 92 6.78 -15.89 13.54
C MET A 92 6.21 -17.28 13.85
N ALA A 93 5.03 -17.34 14.46
CA ALA A 93 4.43 -18.60 14.84
C ALA A 93 4.20 -19.49 13.60
N PRO A 94 4.39 -20.83 13.70
CA PRO A 94 4.25 -21.72 12.54
C PRO A 94 2.90 -21.64 11.84
N CYS A 95 1.81 -21.39 12.58
CA CYS A 95 0.48 -21.19 12.00
C CYS A 95 0.40 -19.94 11.12
N LEU A 96 1.04 -18.84 11.53
CA LEU A 96 1.09 -17.59 10.74
C LEU A 96 1.98 -17.77 9.51
N THR A 97 3.09 -18.51 9.65
CA THR A 97 3.97 -18.85 8.51
C THR A 97 3.21 -19.69 7.47
N ALA A 98 2.49 -20.71 7.92
CA ALA A 98 1.68 -21.56 7.04
C ALA A 98 0.55 -20.78 6.35
N ALA A 99 -0.12 -19.89 7.10
CA ALA A 99 -1.16 -19.03 6.53
C ALA A 99 -0.59 -18.07 5.46
N ALA A 100 0.57 -17.44 5.74
CA ALA A 100 1.24 -16.58 4.78
C ALA A 100 1.67 -17.33 3.52
N ALA A 101 2.29 -18.51 3.67
CA ALA A 101 2.67 -19.35 2.55
C ALA A 101 1.45 -19.70 1.67
N LYS A 102 0.33 -20.11 2.29
CA LYS A 102 -0.90 -20.41 1.53
C LYS A 102 -1.50 -19.17 0.86
N ALA A 103 -1.42 -18.00 1.49
CA ALA A 103 -1.88 -16.74 0.88
C ALA A 103 -1.05 -16.39 -0.37
N VAL A 104 0.28 -16.58 -0.31
CA VAL A 104 1.16 -16.40 -1.48
C VAL A 104 0.80 -17.38 -2.60
N ASP A 105 0.61 -18.68 -2.27
CA ASP A 105 0.17 -19.67 -3.25
C ASP A 105 -1.13 -19.26 -3.94
N LEU A 106 -2.12 -18.81 -3.17
CA LEU A 106 -3.43 -18.38 -3.70
C LEU A 106 -3.29 -17.21 -4.68
N VAL A 107 -2.46 -16.21 -4.36
CA VAL A 107 -2.22 -15.07 -5.25
C VAL A 107 -1.48 -15.51 -6.51
N MET A 108 -0.53 -16.44 -6.39
CA MET A 108 0.21 -16.98 -7.53
C MET A 108 -0.66 -17.85 -8.45
N GLU A 109 -1.56 -18.63 -7.88
CA GLU A 109 -2.46 -19.53 -8.61
C GLU A 109 -3.64 -18.78 -9.27
N ASN A 110 -4.05 -17.65 -8.68
CA ASN A 110 -5.25 -16.92 -9.12
C ASN A 110 -5.02 -15.40 -9.14
N THR A 111 -4.74 -14.86 -10.30
CA THR A 111 -4.56 -13.41 -10.51
C THR A 111 -5.84 -12.60 -10.41
N ALA A 112 -7.01 -13.25 -10.40
CA ALA A 112 -8.31 -12.56 -10.40
C ALA A 112 -8.49 -11.65 -9.17
N LEU A 113 -7.85 -11.96 -8.03
CA LEU A 113 -7.87 -11.10 -6.85
C LEU A 113 -7.13 -9.78 -7.10
N VAL A 114 -5.96 -9.86 -7.75
CA VAL A 114 -5.16 -8.68 -8.11
C VAL A 114 -5.90 -7.86 -9.17
N ASP A 115 -6.44 -8.53 -10.20
CA ASP A 115 -7.21 -7.87 -11.27
C ASP A 115 -8.43 -7.14 -10.70
N LYS A 116 -9.17 -7.78 -9.78
CA LYS A 116 -10.32 -7.18 -9.09
C LYS A 116 -9.94 -5.99 -8.23
N LEU A 117 -8.81 -6.05 -7.52
CA LEU A 117 -8.29 -4.93 -6.75
C LEU A 117 -8.03 -3.71 -7.65
N TRP A 118 -7.42 -3.94 -8.82
CA TRP A 118 -7.14 -2.87 -9.79
C TRP A 118 -8.39 -2.34 -10.48
N GLU A 119 -9.39 -3.20 -10.76
CA GLU A 119 -10.70 -2.76 -11.24
C GLU A 119 -11.36 -1.82 -10.22
N ASN A 120 -11.39 -2.22 -8.95
CA ASN A 120 -11.94 -1.42 -7.86
C ASN A 120 -11.19 -0.09 -7.70
N ARG A 121 -9.85 -0.13 -7.76
CA ARG A 121 -9.01 1.07 -7.71
C ARG A 121 -9.35 2.07 -8.81
N ASN A 122 -9.42 1.58 -10.04
CA ASN A 122 -9.67 2.43 -11.20
C ASN A 122 -11.08 3.02 -11.16
N TYR A 123 -12.06 2.20 -10.81
CA TYR A 123 -13.44 2.63 -10.63
C TYR A 123 -13.55 3.74 -9.57
N PHE A 124 -12.99 3.52 -8.39
CA PHE A 124 -13.07 4.47 -7.28
C PHE A 124 -12.33 5.78 -7.59
N ALA A 125 -11.11 5.71 -8.13
CA ALA A 125 -10.34 6.89 -8.51
C ALA A 125 -11.06 7.75 -9.57
N ASP A 126 -11.68 7.14 -10.57
CA ASP A 126 -12.49 7.84 -11.58
C ASP A 126 -13.67 8.58 -10.93
N ARG A 127 -14.39 7.91 -10.02
CA ARG A 127 -15.52 8.52 -9.30
C ARG A 127 -15.08 9.71 -8.45
N LEU A 128 -13.99 9.58 -7.68
CA LEU A 128 -13.45 10.68 -6.87
C LEU A 128 -13.00 11.86 -7.72
N SER A 129 -12.34 11.59 -8.84
CA SER A 129 -11.89 12.62 -9.78
C SER A 129 -13.07 13.39 -10.41
N LYS A 130 -14.17 12.69 -10.73
CA LYS A 130 -15.40 13.31 -11.25
C LYS A 130 -16.09 14.20 -10.23
N LEU A 131 -15.98 13.90 -8.95
CA LEU A 131 -16.43 14.77 -7.85
C LEU A 131 -15.54 16.01 -7.64
N GLY A 132 -14.37 16.06 -8.29
CA GLY A 132 -13.40 17.13 -8.09
C GLY A 132 -12.56 17.01 -6.83
N LEU A 133 -12.55 15.83 -6.20
CA LEU A 133 -11.70 15.56 -5.05
C LEU A 133 -10.24 15.39 -5.46
N ASN A 134 -9.34 15.99 -4.69
CA ASN A 134 -7.89 15.89 -4.94
C ASN A 134 -7.34 14.58 -4.41
N ILE A 135 -7.00 13.66 -5.30
CA ILE A 135 -6.39 12.36 -4.98
C ILE A 135 -4.86 12.36 -5.11
N GLY A 136 -4.24 13.53 -5.25
CA GLY A 136 -2.78 13.66 -5.38
C GLY A 136 -2.23 12.96 -6.62
N THR A 137 -1.08 12.33 -6.44
CA THR A 137 -0.36 11.57 -7.50
C THR A 137 -0.56 10.06 -7.38
N SER A 138 -1.65 9.62 -6.72
CA SER A 138 -1.88 8.20 -6.48
C SER A 138 -2.03 7.41 -7.78
N VAL A 139 -1.22 6.37 -7.88
CA VAL A 139 -1.24 5.38 -8.98
C VAL A 139 -1.42 3.95 -8.48
N THR A 140 -1.67 3.76 -7.16
CA THR A 140 -1.82 2.47 -6.50
C THR A 140 -3.21 2.32 -5.85
N PRO A 141 -3.57 1.18 -5.29
CA PRO A 141 -4.79 1.00 -4.50
C PRO A 141 -4.87 1.78 -3.18
N VAL A 142 -3.82 2.51 -2.81
CA VAL A 142 -3.87 3.51 -1.75
C VAL A 142 -4.22 4.86 -2.36
N ILE A 143 -5.40 5.40 -2.07
CA ILE A 143 -5.88 6.65 -2.65
C ILE A 143 -6.09 7.67 -1.54
N PRO A 144 -5.23 8.70 -1.41
CA PRO A 144 -5.47 9.79 -0.48
C PRO A 144 -6.53 10.75 -1.02
N ILE A 145 -7.30 11.34 -0.14
CA ILE A 145 -8.16 12.49 -0.43
C ILE A 145 -7.53 13.68 0.28
N ILE A 146 -6.82 14.52 -0.47
CA ILE A 146 -6.04 15.63 0.07
C ILE A 146 -6.99 16.76 0.47
N VAL A 147 -7.05 17.03 1.76
CA VAL A 147 -7.90 18.08 2.36
C VAL A 147 -7.08 19.35 2.63
N GLY A 148 -5.80 19.16 3.00
CA GLY A 148 -4.89 20.25 3.39
C GLY A 148 -5.02 20.64 4.85
N ASP A 149 -6.18 21.07 5.27
CA ASP A 149 -6.48 21.46 6.66
C ASP A 149 -6.67 20.24 7.56
N ALA A 150 -6.02 20.25 8.74
CA ALA A 150 -6.03 19.12 9.65
C ALA A 150 -7.38 18.92 10.37
N GLU A 151 -8.04 20.03 10.74
CA GLU A 151 -9.32 19.98 11.43
C GLU A 151 -10.42 19.50 10.48
N LYS A 152 -10.41 19.99 9.22
CA LYS A 152 -11.32 19.52 8.18
C LYS A 152 -11.10 18.04 7.84
N ALA A 153 -9.85 17.57 7.78
CA ALA A 153 -9.54 16.16 7.53
C ALA A 153 -10.04 15.26 8.67
N GLN A 154 -9.84 15.69 9.93
CA GLN A 154 -10.36 14.98 11.09
C GLN A 154 -11.89 14.94 11.07
N LYS A 155 -12.53 16.08 10.81
CA LYS A 155 -13.99 16.17 10.74
C LYS A 155 -14.57 15.32 9.61
N LEU A 156 -13.91 15.30 8.45
CA LEU A 156 -14.30 14.43 7.34
C LEU A 156 -14.25 12.95 7.76
N SER A 157 -13.19 12.52 8.46
CA SER A 157 -13.07 11.14 8.96
C SER A 157 -14.21 10.78 9.92
N GLU A 158 -14.55 11.68 10.83
CA GLU A 158 -15.66 11.48 11.80
C GLU A 158 -17.01 11.37 11.08
N MET A 159 -17.30 12.28 10.16
CA MET A 159 -18.54 12.27 9.38
C MET A 159 -18.68 11.03 8.50
N MET A 160 -17.57 10.52 7.94
CA MET A 160 -17.54 9.26 7.21
C MET A 160 -17.81 8.08 8.12
N TYR A 161 -17.22 8.08 9.33
CA TYR A 161 -17.44 7.02 10.31
C TYR A 161 -18.90 6.93 10.75
N GLU A 162 -19.58 8.07 10.98
CA GLU A 162 -21.01 8.14 11.28
C GLU A 162 -21.89 7.54 10.17
N ARG A 163 -21.38 7.48 8.93
CA ARG A 163 -22.03 6.85 7.76
C ARG A 163 -21.59 5.41 7.51
N GLY A 164 -20.86 4.81 8.47
CA GLY A 164 -20.39 3.43 8.39
C GLY A 164 -19.16 3.24 7.51
N VAL A 165 -18.43 4.31 7.18
CA VAL A 165 -17.20 4.26 6.39
C VAL A 165 -15.98 4.57 7.26
N TYR A 166 -15.13 3.59 7.47
CA TYR A 166 -13.88 3.79 8.19
C TYR A 166 -12.76 4.22 7.23
N ALA A 167 -12.32 5.48 7.36
CA ALA A 167 -11.17 6.00 6.66
C ALA A 167 -10.41 6.97 7.58
N GLN A 168 -9.12 6.75 7.73
CA GLN A 168 -8.32 7.46 8.73
C GLN A 168 -7.82 8.80 8.21
N ALA A 169 -8.02 9.86 9.01
CA ALA A 169 -7.38 11.14 8.79
C ALA A 169 -5.88 11.05 9.16
N LEU A 170 -5.03 11.51 8.25
CA LEU A 170 -3.58 11.62 8.45
C LEU A 170 -3.19 13.11 8.43
N GLN A 171 -2.46 13.52 9.47
CA GLN A 171 -2.00 14.90 9.64
C GLN A 171 -0.57 14.92 10.17
N PHE A 172 0.00 16.10 10.33
CA PHE A 172 1.32 16.23 10.95
C PHE A 172 1.35 15.53 12.33
N PRO A 173 2.42 14.76 12.67
CA PRO A 173 3.69 14.63 11.94
C PRO A 173 3.73 13.51 10.88
N MET A 174 2.66 12.74 10.67
CA MET A 174 2.62 11.62 9.70
C MET A 174 2.73 12.10 8.24
N VAL A 175 2.23 13.30 7.97
CA VAL A 175 2.35 14.00 6.69
C VAL A 175 2.76 15.45 6.93
N PRO A 176 3.34 16.17 5.96
CA PRO A 176 3.73 17.57 6.13
C PRO A 176 2.54 18.46 6.52
N ARG A 177 2.83 19.58 7.20
CA ARG A 177 1.80 20.59 7.54
C ARG A 177 1.14 21.13 6.27
N GLY A 178 -0.17 21.33 6.32
CA GLY A 178 -0.95 21.80 5.17
C GLY A 178 -1.24 20.73 4.11
N THR A 179 -0.94 19.46 4.39
CA THR A 179 -1.20 18.33 3.49
C THR A 179 -2.01 17.23 4.15
N ALA A 180 -2.80 17.56 5.16
CA ALA A 180 -3.68 16.61 5.83
C ALA A 180 -4.64 15.96 4.84
N ARG A 181 -4.95 14.70 5.05
CA ARG A 181 -5.71 13.89 4.11
C ARG A 181 -6.52 12.81 4.79
N LEU A 182 -7.55 12.34 4.12
CA LEU A 182 -8.17 11.06 4.42
C LEU A 182 -7.51 9.98 3.57
N ARG A 183 -7.01 8.90 4.18
CA ARG A 183 -6.38 7.80 3.44
C ARG A 183 -7.38 6.67 3.24
N THR A 184 -7.71 6.39 1.97
CA THR A 184 -8.49 5.21 1.60
C THR A 184 -7.58 4.12 1.05
N ILE A 185 -7.91 2.87 1.36
CA ILE A 185 -7.18 1.68 0.90
C ILE A 185 -8.23 0.72 0.34
N LEU A 186 -8.06 0.36 -0.93
CA LEU A 186 -8.99 -0.52 -1.63
C LEU A 186 -8.65 -1.98 -1.34
N SER A 187 -9.68 -2.82 -1.39
CA SER A 187 -9.59 -4.28 -1.32
C SER A 187 -10.25 -4.92 -2.52
N ALA A 188 -9.82 -6.12 -2.88
CA ALA A 188 -10.51 -6.96 -3.87
C ALA A 188 -11.92 -7.36 -3.42
N ASP A 189 -12.17 -7.42 -2.11
CA ASP A 189 -13.46 -7.78 -1.53
C ASP A 189 -14.53 -6.67 -1.64
N HIS A 190 -14.11 -5.42 -1.88
CA HIS A 190 -15.08 -4.34 -2.07
C HIS A 190 -15.93 -4.59 -3.31
N THR A 191 -17.25 -4.50 -3.14
CA THR A 191 -18.20 -4.49 -4.25
C THR A 191 -18.33 -3.10 -4.85
N LYS A 192 -18.92 -2.98 -6.03
CA LYS A 192 -19.21 -1.65 -6.61
C LYS A 192 -20.21 -0.89 -5.75
N GLU A 193 -21.18 -1.58 -5.18
CA GLU A 193 -22.17 -1.01 -4.27
C GLU A 193 -21.52 -0.44 -3.00
N ASP A 194 -20.48 -1.09 -2.46
CA ASP A 194 -19.72 -0.55 -1.32
C ASP A 194 -18.97 0.71 -1.72
N LEU A 195 -18.31 0.70 -2.88
CA LEU A 195 -17.57 1.85 -3.38
C LEU A 195 -18.49 3.03 -3.70
N ASP A 196 -19.68 2.77 -4.26
CA ASP A 196 -20.68 3.81 -4.52
C ASP A 196 -21.17 4.44 -3.22
N LYS A 197 -21.49 3.66 -2.19
CA LYS A 197 -21.85 4.17 -0.86
C LYS A 197 -20.76 5.08 -0.28
N VAL A 198 -19.50 4.68 -0.43
CA VAL A 198 -18.37 5.50 0.03
C VAL A 198 -18.27 6.80 -0.74
N VAL A 199 -18.46 6.77 -2.07
CA VAL A 199 -18.43 7.97 -2.94
C VAL A 199 -19.57 8.91 -2.59
N ASP A 200 -20.79 8.40 -2.43
CA ASP A 200 -21.96 9.20 -2.09
C ASP A 200 -21.79 9.86 -0.70
N ALA A 201 -21.31 9.12 0.29
CA ALA A 201 -20.99 9.66 1.62
C ALA A 201 -19.89 10.73 1.55
N LEU A 202 -18.85 10.52 0.74
CA LEU A 202 -17.79 11.50 0.53
C LEU A 202 -18.32 12.78 -0.13
N GLU A 203 -19.19 12.66 -1.13
CA GLU A 203 -19.78 13.82 -1.79
C GLU A 203 -20.56 14.69 -0.79
N GLU A 204 -21.44 14.09 0.02
CA GLU A 204 -22.20 14.80 1.06
C GLU A 204 -21.27 15.47 2.08
N CYS A 205 -20.31 14.72 2.62
CA CYS A 205 -19.40 15.22 3.66
C CYS A 205 -18.46 16.31 3.10
N ALA A 206 -17.95 16.13 1.89
CA ALA A 206 -17.06 17.11 1.24
C ALA A 206 -17.78 18.42 0.92
N LYS A 207 -19.04 18.37 0.46
CA LYS A 207 -19.89 19.56 0.30
C LYS A 207 -20.13 20.29 1.61
N ALA A 208 -20.46 19.55 2.69
CA ALA A 208 -20.69 20.12 4.01
C ALA A 208 -19.45 20.79 4.62
N LEU A 209 -18.26 20.42 4.17
CA LEU A 209 -16.98 20.98 4.61
C LEU A 209 -16.37 21.98 3.63
N ASP A 210 -17.11 22.36 2.56
CA ASP A 210 -16.63 23.25 1.48
C ASP A 210 -15.32 22.76 0.84
N LEU A 211 -15.19 21.47 0.63
CA LEU A 211 -14.04 20.84 -0.06
C LEU A 211 -14.29 20.71 -1.57
N ILE A 212 -15.54 20.57 -1.96
CA ILE A 212 -16.04 20.55 -3.35
C ILE A 212 -17.31 21.41 -3.46
N ARG A 213 -17.70 21.76 -4.70
CA ARG A 213 -18.89 22.59 -4.98
C ARG A 213 -20.16 21.76 -5.16
#